data_dbc0a07b58b838647315069268f7d588
#
_entry.id   dbc0a07b58b838647315069268f7d588
#
_cell.length_a   1.000
_cell.length_b   1.000
_cell.length_c   1.000
_cell.angle_alpha   90.00
_cell.angle_beta   90.00
_cell.angle_gamma   90.00
#
_symmetry.space_group_name_H-M   'P 1'
#
loop_
_entity.id
_entity.type
_entity.pdbx_description
1 polymer ?
#
loop_
_entity_poly.entity_id
_entity_poly.type
_entity_poly.pdbx_seq_one_letter_code
_entity_poly.pdbx_strand_id
1 'polypeptide(L)'
;MIRDELMQRVIHREMEPITPFIERIRELYENYGISTVIVAGSSGAYFHIADSIIQMDRYVPKDITVLAKKEAENFPQISVPEQPAEKPTYDRVPRPDKAFRGNDRIKMKTMGKESVMINRDTIDLRYLEQITDSEQVAALGYCVRYAQKHLIDGKKNLIQIVDELEEVMQNKSLAELCESTSSVSCMAVPRRQEIFACF
;
A
#
# COMPACT_ATOMS: atom_id res chain seq x y z
N MET A 1 0.27 15.06 -10.01
CA MET A 1 0.00 16.30 -10.74
C MET A 1 1.23 16.62 -11.57
N ILE A 2 1.07 16.84 -12.86
CA ILE A 2 2.16 17.21 -13.77
C ILE A 2 2.26 18.72 -13.69
N ARG A 3 3.46 19.23 -13.51
CA ARG A 3 3.74 20.65 -13.43
C ARG A 3 4.46 21.05 -14.71
N ASP A 4 3.85 21.92 -15.53
CA ASP A 4 4.51 22.47 -16.70
C ASP A 4 5.05 23.89 -16.41
N GLU A 5 6.03 24.31 -17.20
CA GLU A 5 6.72 25.59 -17.01
C GLU A 5 5.79 26.80 -17.14
N LEU A 6 4.79 26.74 -18.04
CA LEU A 6 3.85 27.83 -18.24
C LEU A 6 2.96 28.01 -17.00
N MET A 7 2.46 26.91 -16.42
CA MET A 7 1.68 26.96 -15.19
C MET A 7 2.50 27.48 -14.01
N GLN A 8 3.80 27.16 -13.93
CA GLN A 8 4.68 27.67 -12.88
C GLN A 8 4.88 29.19 -12.94
N ARG A 9 4.80 29.77 -14.13
CA ARG A 9 4.88 31.24 -14.29
C ARG A 9 3.61 31.95 -13.87
N VAL A 10 2.48 31.27 -13.91
CA VAL A 10 1.15 31.83 -13.58
C VAL A 10 0.77 31.57 -12.13
N ILE A 11 1.03 30.35 -11.64
CA ILE A 11 0.72 29.94 -10.28
C ILE A 11 2.04 29.81 -9.50
N HIS A 12 2.24 30.73 -8.55
CA HIS A 12 3.42 30.69 -7.70
C HIS A 12 3.37 29.49 -6.76
N ARG A 13 4.55 28.95 -6.41
CA ARG A 13 4.70 27.77 -5.55
C ARG A 13 3.97 27.89 -4.21
N GLU A 14 3.95 29.08 -3.64
CA GLU A 14 3.30 29.40 -2.36
C GLU A 14 1.77 29.24 -2.40
N MET A 15 1.19 29.29 -3.60
CA MET A 15 -0.25 29.12 -3.81
C MET A 15 -0.66 27.64 -4.01
N GLU A 16 0.31 26.74 -4.12
CA GLU A 16 0.06 25.30 -4.28
C GLU A 16 0.05 24.59 -2.93
N PRO A 17 -1.10 24.15 -2.43
CA PRO A 17 -1.18 23.47 -1.13
C PRO A 17 -0.61 22.06 -1.13
N ILE A 18 -0.41 21.47 -2.33
CA ILE A 18 0.04 20.08 -2.49
C ILE A 18 1.40 20.07 -3.18
N THR A 19 2.38 19.43 -2.56
CA THR A 19 3.67 19.18 -3.19
C THR A 19 3.51 18.26 -4.40
N PRO A 20 3.93 18.69 -5.59
CA PRO A 20 3.86 17.85 -6.79
C PRO A 20 4.64 16.55 -6.61
N PHE A 21 4.06 15.44 -7.10
CA PHE A 21 4.69 14.12 -6.93
C PHE A 21 6.10 14.03 -7.54
N ILE A 22 6.31 14.72 -8.65
CA ILE A 22 7.63 14.78 -9.32
C ILE A 22 8.75 15.27 -8.39
N GLU A 23 8.44 16.15 -7.45
CA GLU A 23 9.40 16.70 -6.49
C GLU A 23 9.74 15.69 -5.37
N ARG A 24 8.98 14.61 -5.22
CA ARG A 24 9.13 13.60 -4.15
C ARG A 24 9.70 12.27 -4.61
N ILE A 25 9.70 11.98 -5.91
CA ILE A 25 10.07 10.67 -6.43
C ILE A 25 11.48 10.26 -6.03
N ARG A 26 12.46 11.16 -6.16
CA ARG A 26 13.85 10.87 -5.82
C ARG A 26 14.01 10.59 -4.31
N GLU A 27 13.35 11.39 -3.48
CA GLU A 27 13.34 11.20 -2.03
C GLU A 27 12.69 9.85 -1.62
N LEU A 28 11.59 9.47 -2.26
CA LEU A 28 10.93 8.17 -2.02
C LEU A 28 11.88 7.00 -2.34
N TYR A 29 12.67 7.13 -3.40
CA TYR A 29 13.64 6.10 -3.77
C TYR A 29 14.83 6.06 -2.80
N GLU A 30 15.48 7.21 -2.55
CA GLU A 30 16.72 7.28 -1.79
C GLU A 30 16.52 7.04 -0.29
N ASN A 31 15.44 7.58 0.29
CA ASN A 31 15.20 7.51 1.74
C ASN A 31 14.29 6.35 2.17
N TYR A 32 13.44 5.85 1.26
CA TYR A 32 12.43 4.84 1.59
C TYR A 32 12.55 3.56 0.74
N GLY A 33 13.46 3.50 -0.23
CA GLY A 33 13.62 2.34 -1.11
C GLY A 33 12.42 2.07 -2.02
N ILE A 34 11.60 3.10 -2.30
CA ILE A 34 10.38 2.96 -3.11
C ILE A 34 10.69 3.22 -4.57
N SER A 35 10.64 2.19 -5.40
CA SER A 35 10.71 2.33 -6.85
C SER A 35 9.37 2.80 -7.42
N THR A 36 9.42 3.70 -8.39
CA THR A 36 8.22 4.30 -8.99
C THR A 36 8.18 4.02 -10.49
N VAL A 37 7.05 3.54 -10.99
CA VAL A 37 6.77 3.42 -12.43
C VAL A 37 5.66 4.40 -12.78
N ILE A 38 5.92 5.30 -13.73
CA ILE A 38 4.96 6.31 -14.17
C ILE A 38 4.55 6.03 -15.61
N VAL A 39 3.26 5.99 -15.84
CA VAL A 39 2.69 5.97 -17.18
C VAL A 39 2.11 7.36 -17.48
N ALA A 40 2.69 8.05 -18.45
CA ALA A 40 2.26 9.40 -18.81
C ALA A 40 2.10 9.54 -20.32
N GLY A 41 0.99 10.17 -20.72
CA GLY A 41 0.77 10.51 -22.12
C GLY A 41 1.47 11.84 -22.46
N SER A 42 2.48 11.80 -23.35
CA SER A 42 3.09 12.98 -23.95
C SER A 42 3.66 14.02 -22.96
N SER A 43 4.25 13.56 -21.84
CA SER A 43 4.88 14.45 -20.85
C SER A 43 6.35 14.16 -20.71
N GLY A 44 7.20 15.15 -21.00
CA GLY A 44 8.65 15.11 -20.78
C GLY A 44 9.09 15.57 -19.38
N ALA A 45 8.16 15.97 -18.51
CA ALA A 45 8.47 16.54 -17.20
C ALA A 45 9.31 15.62 -16.31
N TYR A 46 9.20 14.30 -16.48
CA TYR A 46 9.92 13.30 -15.69
C TYR A 46 11.28 12.89 -16.27
N PHE A 47 11.67 13.35 -17.46
CA PHE A 47 12.90 12.89 -18.11
C PHE A 47 14.17 13.21 -17.31
N HIS A 48 14.18 14.31 -16.57
CA HIS A 48 15.34 14.67 -15.73
C HIS A 48 15.56 13.67 -14.57
N ILE A 49 14.49 13.14 -13.99
CA ILE A 49 14.55 12.32 -12.76
C ILE A 49 14.43 10.82 -13.03
N ALA A 50 13.91 10.42 -14.19
CA ALA A 50 13.74 9.01 -14.53
C ALA A 50 15.10 8.32 -14.74
N ASP A 51 15.26 7.10 -14.24
CA ASP A 51 16.45 6.28 -14.48
C ASP A 51 16.33 5.53 -15.81
N SER A 52 15.10 5.11 -16.17
CA SER A 52 14.79 4.45 -17.44
C SER A 52 13.55 5.07 -18.07
N ILE A 53 13.58 5.25 -19.38
CA ILE A 53 12.47 5.85 -20.14
C ILE A 53 12.13 4.94 -21.30
N ILE A 54 10.91 4.38 -21.24
CA ILE A 54 10.37 3.46 -22.25
C ILE A 54 9.25 4.16 -23.03
N GLN A 55 9.42 4.29 -24.32
CA GLN A 55 8.37 4.75 -25.23
C GLN A 55 7.55 3.54 -25.69
N MET A 56 6.23 3.66 -25.62
CA MET A 56 5.31 2.72 -26.23
C MET A 56 4.94 3.21 -27.63
N ASP A 57 5.50 2.59 -28.67
CA ASP A 57 5.21 2.88 -30.06
C ASP A 57 4.34 1.74 -30.64
N ARG A 58 3.06 1.99 -30.85
CA ARG A 58 2.10 0.99 -31.38
C ARG A 58 2.17 -0.35 -30.62
N TYR A 59 2.16 -0.26 -29.28
CA TYR A 59 2.27 -1.40 -28.36
C TYR A 59 3.65 -2.10 -28.33
N VAL A 60 4.66 -1.54 -29.01
CA VAL A 60 6.04 -2.05 -28.94
C VAL A 60 6.86 -1.17 -27.99
N PRO A 61 7.46 -1.72 -26.93
CA PRO A 61 8.30 -0.95 -26.02
C PRO A 61 9.67 -0.67 -26.68
N LYS A 62 10.13 0.58 -26.58
CA LYS A 62 11.45 1.04 -27.03
C LYS A 62 12.13 1.77 -25.91
N ASP A 63 13.35 1.39 -25.56
CA ASP A 63 14.17 2.16 -24.65
C ASP A 63 14.67 3.42 -25.35
N ILE A 64 14.27 4.58 -24.86
CA ILE A 64 14.68 5.89 -25.35
C ILE A 64 15.41 6.70 -24.27
N THR A 65 15.91 6.06 -23.24
CA THR A 65 16.51 6.72 -22.07
C THR A 65 17.59 7.72 -22.46
N VAL A 66 18.54 7.31 -23.30
CA VAL A 66 19.68 8.16 -23.72
C VAL A 66 19.19 9.37 -24.54
N LEU A 67 18.27 9.13 -25.47
CA LEU A 67 17.71 10.20 -26.30
C LEU A 67 16.94 11.20 -25.44
N ALA A 68 16.03 10.72 -24.60
CA ALA A 68 15.18 11.57 -23.77
C ALA A 68 16.00 12.41 -22.76
N LYS A 69 17.04 11.83 -22.16
CA LYS A 69 17.94 12.57 -21.25
C LYS A 69 18.73 13.66 -21.97
N LYS A 70 19.24 13.37 -23.16
CA LYS A 70 19.95 14.37 -23.96
C LYS A 70 19.03 15.55 -24.34
N GLU A 71 17.81 15.27 -24.74
CA GLU A 71 16.84 16.33 -25.03
C GLU A 71 16.47 17.12 -23.78
N ALA A 72 16.36 16.46 -22.63
CA ALA A 72 16.04 17.11 -21.35
C ALA A 72 17.11 18.14 -20.92
N GLU A 73 18.39 17.99 -21.31
CA GLU A 73 19.46 18.95 -21.01
C GLU A 73 19.14 20.35 -21.52
N ASN A 74 18.32 20.46 -22.57
CA ASN A 74 17.92 21.73 -23.16
C ASN A 74 16.79 22.44 -22.40
N PHE A 75 16.26 21.82 -21.35
CA PHE A 75 15.14 22.34 -20.58
C PHE A 75 15.54 22.55 -19.11
N PRO A 76 14.96 23.55 -18.43
CA PRO A 76 15.27 23.80 -17.03
C PRO A 76 14.84 22.64 -16.15
N GLN A 77 15.68 22.27 -15.20
CA GLN A 77 15.35 21.28 -14.19
C GLN A 77 14.26 21.81 -13.25
N ILE A 78 13.39 20.92 -12.80
CA ILE A 78 12.39 21.24 -11.79
C ILE A 78 13.12 21.42 -10.46
N SER A 79 12.89 22.54 -9.79
CA SER A 79 13.42 22.77 -8.45
C SER A 79 12.77 21.80 -7.45
N VAL A 80 13.58 21.04 -6.74
CA VAL A 80 13.12 20.16 -5.66
C VAL A 80 13.08 20.99 -4.38
N PRO A 81 12.02 20.88 -3.55
CA PRO A 81 11.95 21.60 -2.28
C PRO A 81 13.07 21.13 -1.34
N GLU A 82 13.65 22.07 -0.61
CA GLU A 82 14.72 21.77 0.37
C GLU A 82 14.20 20.98 1.58
N GLN A 83 12.90 21.02 1.86
CA GLN A 83 12.30 20.32 2.99
C GLN A 83 11.93 18.89 2.62
N PRO A 84 12.46 17.88 3.32
CA PRO A 84 12.06 16.51 3.13
C PRO A 84 10.57 16.31 3.50
N ALA A 85 9.94 15.28 2.94
CA ALA A 85 8.62 14.86 3.37
C ALA A 85 8.67 14.41 4.83
N GLU A 86 7.65 14.76 5.60
CA GLU A 86 7.49 14.15 6.93
C GLU A 86 7.37 12.65 6.78
N LYS A 87 8.18 11.92 7.54
CA LYS A 87 8.12 10.46 7.56
C LYS A 87 6.76 10.03 8.12
N PRO A 88 5.98 9.20 7.39
CA PRO A 88 4.75 8.69 7.94
C PRO A 88 5.03 7.93 9.25
N THR A 89 4.33 8.27 10.31
CA THR A 89 4.39 7.51 11.55
C THR A 89 3.40 6.36 11.49
N TYR A 90 3.91 5.15 11.67
CA TYR A 90 3.08 3.93 11.73
C TYR A 90 2.85 3.48 13.17
N ASP A 91 2.82 4.43 14.10
CA ASP A 91 2.76 4.17 15.55
C ASP A 91 1.36 3.88 16.07
N ARG A 92 0.42 3.59 15.16
CA ARG A 92 -0.96 3.25 15.54
C ARG A 92 -0.99 1.98 16.39
N VAL A 93 -1.48 2.12 17.62
CA VAL A 93 -1.66 1.03 18.59
C VAL A 93 -3.13 0.64 18.62
N PRO A 94 -3.52 -0.53 18.09
CA PRO A 94 -4.89 -1.00 18.14
C PRO A 94 -5.33 -1.29 19.58
N ARG A 95 -6.60 -1.02 19.87
CA ARG A 95 -7.17 -1.32 21.18
C ARG A 95 -7.83 -2.69 21.20
N PRO A 96 -7.65 -3.46 22.28
CA PRO A 96 -8.34 -4.73 22.44
C PRO A 96 -9.85 -4.53 22.47
N ASP A 97 -10.56 -5.29 21.64
CA ASP A 97 -12.02 -5.33 21.70
C ASP A 97 -12.48 -6.48 22.60
N LYS A 98 -13.31 -6.14 23.59
CA LYS A 98 -13.90 -7.09 24.55
C LYS A 98 -14.78 -8.15 23.88
N ALA A 99 -15.35 -7.85 22.71
CA ALA A 99 -16.18 -8.79 21.95
C ALA A 99 -15.43 -10.03 21.48
N PHE A 100 -14.09 -9.94 21.36
CA PHE A 100 -13.23 -11.06 20.97
C PHE A 100 -12.63 -11.82 22.15
N ARG A 101 -12.72 -11.29 23.38
CA ARG A 101 -12.16 -11.92 24.57
C ARG A 101 -13.20 -12.81 25.23
N GLY A 102 -12.92 -14.10 25.35
CA GLY A 102 -13.77 -15.06 26.06
C GLY A 102 -15.02 -15.53 25.30
N ASN A 103 -15.10 -15.25 24.01
CA ASN A 103 -16.21 -15.69 23.17
C ASN A 103 -15.71 -16.60 22.04
N ASP A 104 -15.89 -17.90 22.18
CA ASP A 104 -15.52 -18.89 21.16
C ASP A 104 -16.46 -18.90 19.95
N ARG A 105 -17.57 -18.15 20.02
CA ARG A 105 -18.59 -18.11 18.96
C ARG A 105 -18.53 -16.82 18.14
N ILE A 106 -17.33 -16.44 17.70
CA ILE A 106 -17.19 -15.33 16.77
C ILE A 106 -17.71 -15.79 15.40
N LYS A 107 -18.78 -15.15 14.95
CA LYS A 107 -19.34 -15.40 13.63
C LYS A 107 -18.54 -14.60 12.59
N MET A 108 -18.08 -15.30 11.56
CA MET A 108 -17.39 -14.67 10.43
C MET A 108 -18.10 -15.07 9.13
N LYS A 109 -18.28 -14.10 8.23
CA LYS A 109 -18.88 -14.31 6.92
C LYS A 109 -18.17 -13.44 5.90
N THR A 110 -17.68 -14.05 4.84
CA THR A 110 -17.11 -13.33 3.67
C THR A 110 -18.21 -12.99 2.68
N MET A 111 -18.10 -11.83 2.03
CA MET A 111 -18.98 -11.38 0.96
C MET A 111 -18.13 -11.19 -0.32
N GLY A 112 -17.85 -12.30 -0.98
CA GLY A 112 -16.97 -12.30 -2.16
C GLY A 112 -15.60 -11.74 -1.83
N LYS A 113 -15.13 -10.84 -2.69
CA LYS A 113 -13.84 -10.12 -2.51
C LYS A 113 -14.00 -8.75 -1.84
N GLU A 114 -15.20 -8.36 -1.54
CA GLU A 114 -15.53 -6.97 -1.19
C GLU A 114 -15.50 -6.69 0.30
N SER A 115 -15.80 -7.68 1.13
CA SER A 115 -15.85 -7.46 2.57
C SER A 115 -15.83 -8.75 3.38
N VAL A 116 -15.43 -8.60 4.64
CA VAL A 116 -15.61 -9.64 5.67
C VAL A 116 -16.37 -9.07 6.86
N MET A 117 -17.40 -9.78 7.26
CA MET A 117 -18.17 -9.47 8.47
C MET A 117 -17.67 -10.32 9.62
N ILE A 118 -17.35 -9.67 10.74
CA ILE A 118 -16.96 -10.33 11.99
C ILE A 118 -17.93 -9.87 13.06
N ASN A 119 -18.77 -10.78 13.55
CA ASN A 119 -19.91 -10.49 14.42
C ASN A 119 -20.89 -9.50 13.78
N ARG A 120 -20.87 -8.23 14.20
CA ARG A 120 -21.72 -7.15 13.67
C ARG A 120 -20.94 -6.11 12.87
N ASP A 121 -19.62 -6.20 12.90
CA ASP A 121 -18.73 -5.24 12.22
C ASP A 121 -18.35 -5.76 10.84
N THR A 122 -18.29 -4.85 9.90
CA THR A 122 -17.92 -5.16 8.51
C THR A 122 -16.63 -4.43 8.17
N ILE A 123 -15.64 -5.19 7.71
CA ILE A 123 -14.41 -4.65 7.13
C ILE A 123 -14.64 -4.54 5.63
N ASP A 124 -14.62 -3.31 5.12
CA ASP A 124 -14.82 -2.99 3.71
C ASP A 124 -13.47 -3.09 2.97
N LEU A 125 -13.38 -3.99 2.01
CA LEU A 125 -12.17 -4.28 1.23
C LEU A 125 -12.31 -3.87 -0.25
N ARG A 126 -13.39 -3.18 -0.64
CA ARG A 126 -13.68 -2.84 -2.05
C ARG A 126 -12.60 -2.01 -2.72
N TYR A 127 -11.83 -1.28 -1.94
CA TYR A 127 -10.74 -0.43 -2.45
C TYR A 127 -9.37 -1.12 -2.45
N LEU A 128 -9.30 -2.39 -2.08
CA LEU A 128 -8.09 -3.20 -2.19
C LEU A 128 -8.07 -3.94 -3.54
N GLU A 129 -7.62 -3.27 -4.58
CA GLU A 129 -7.60 -3.79 -5.95
C GLU A 129 -6.76 -5.06 -6.11
N GLN A 130 -5.82 -5.31 -5.22
CA GLN A 130 -4.93 -6.48 -5.28
C GLN A 130 -5.57 -7.78 -4.82
N ILE A 131 -6.74 -7.75 -4.19
CA ILE A 131 -7.44 -8.98 -3.80
C ILE A 131 -7.97 -9.67 -5.05
N THR A 132 -7.39 -10.83 -5.36
CA THR A 132 -7.74 -11.62 -6.55
C THR A 132 -8.76 -12.69 -6.25
N ASP A 133 -8.81 -13.18 -4.99
CA ASP A 133 -9.65 -14.31 -4.58
C ASP A 133 -10.38 -14.05 -3.26
N SER A 134 -11.59 -14.59 -3.13
CA SER A 134 -12.37 -14.58 -1.87
C SER A 134 -11.70 -15.38 -0.74
N GLU A 135 -10.82 -16.32 -1.08
CA GLU A 135 -10.03 -17.08 -0.12
C GLU A 135 -9.01 -16.20 0.63
N GLN A 136 -8.50 -15.14 -0.01
CA GLN A 136 -7.68 -14.12 0.66
C GLN A 136 -8.52 -13.34 1.68
N VAL A 137 -9.77 -13.00 1.34
CA VAL A 137 -10.69 -12.30 2.24
C VAL A 137 -11.03 -13.15 3.46
N ALA A 138 -11.20 -14.46 3.27
CA ALA A 138 -11.38 -15.39 4.38
C ALA A 138 -10.17 -15.38 5.33
N ALA A 139 -8.96 -15.48 4.77
CA ALA A 139 -7.73 -15.43 5.54
C ALA A 139 -7.56 -14.10 6.28
N LEU A 140 -7.88 -12.96 5.65
CA LEU A 140 -7.87 -11.64 6.31
C LEU A 140 -8.80 -11.57 7.51
N GLY A 141 -10.01 -12.11 7.40
CA GLY A 141 -10.94 -12.19 8.52
C GLY A 141 -10.37 -12.99 9.68
N TYR A 142 -9.70 -14.11 9.40
CA TYR A 142 -9.02 -14.91 10.43
C TYR A 142 -7.81 -14.20 11.01
N CYS A 143 -7.04 -13.44 10.21
CA CYS A 143 -5.94 -12.60 10.73
C CYS A 143 -6.46 -11.59 11.75
N VAL A 144 -7.56 -10.89 11.45
CA VAL A 144 -8.16 -9.92 12.38
C VAL A 144 -8.65 -10.60 13.65
N ARG A 145 -9.35 -11.72 13.51
CA ARG A 145 -9.83 -12.52 14.66
C ARG A 145 -8.68 -12.97 15.54
N TYR A 146 -7.65 -13.57 14.97
CA TYR A 146 -6.47 -14.06 15.69
C TYR A 146 -5.73 -12.91 16.40
N ALA A 147 -5.51 -11.81 15.69
CA ALA A 147 -4.86 -10.63 16.26
C ALA A 147 -5.64 -10.07 17.46
N GLN A 148 -6.96 -9.91 17.35
CA GLN A 148 -7.80 -9.43 18.43
C GLN A 148 -7.78 -10.35 19.66
N LYS A 149 -7.68 -11.65 19.44
CA LYS A 149 -7.68 -12.64 20.52
C LYS A 149 -6.33 -12.79 21.20
N HIS A 150 -5.23 -12.73 20.44
CA HIS A 150 -3.90 -13.14 20.92
C HIS A 150 -2.84 -12.04 20.88
N LEU A 151 -2.90 -11.09 19.96
CA LEU A 151 -1.82 -10.16 19.69
C LEU A 151 -2.08 -8.73 20.16
N ILE A 152 -3.33 -8.25 20.03
CA ILE A 152 -3.70 -6.89 20.38
C ILE A 152 -3.84 -6.77 21.90
N ASP A 153 -2.84 -6.15 22.50
CA ASP A 153 -2.74 -5.94 23.96
C ASP A 153 -2.91 -4.46 24.39
N GLY A 154 -3.03 -3.55 23.41
CA GLY A 154 -3.09 -2.11 23.62
C GLY A 154 -1.71 -1.47 23.83
N LYS A 155 -0.61 -2.19 23.57
CA LYS A 155 0.78 -1.71 23.68
C LYS A 155 1.53 -1.88 22.37
N LYS A 156 1.35 -3.01 21.69
CA LYS A 156 1.97 -3.29 20.39
C LYS A 156 1.40 -2.35 19.33
N ASN A 157 2.29 -1.80 18.51
CA ASN A 157 1.88 -1.07 17.32
C ASN A 157 1.45 -2.03 16.20
N LEU A 158 0.83 -1.48 15.16
CA LEU A 158 0.28 -2.28 14.08
C LEU A 158 1.37 -3.06 13.30
N ILE A 159 2.58 -2.50 13.17
CA ILE A 159 3.70 -3.18 12.51
C ILE A 159 4.04 -4.47 13.26
N GLN A 160 4.21 -4.39 14.58
CA GLN A 160 4.53 -5.55 15.41
C GLN A 160 3.45 -6.63 15.34
N ILE A 161 2.17 -6.22 15.31
CA ILE A 161 1.05 -7.17 15.18
C ILE A 161 1.08 -7.88 13.82
N VAL A 162 1.34 -7.15 12.75
CA VAL A 162 1.40 -7.74 11.41
C VAL A 162 2.62 -8.63 11.25
N ASP A 163 3.78 -8.26 11.82
CA ASP A 163 4.98 -9.11 11.84
C ASP A 163 4.70 -10.45 12.53
N GLU A 164 4.07 -10.43 13.70
CA GLU A 164 3.69 -11.65 14.42
C GLU A 164 2.66 -12.50 13.66
N LEU A 165 1.70 -11.88 12.96
CA LEU A 165 0.77 -12.61 12.09
C LEU A 165 1.50 -13.30 10.94
N GLU A 166 2.44 -12.62 10.29
CA GLU A 166 3.26 -13.22 9.23
C GLU A 166 4.11 -14.39 9.75
N GLU A 167 4.70 -14.26 10.94
CA GLU A 167 5.44 -15.37 11.59
C GLU A 167 4.54 -16.58 11.84
N VAL A 168 3.31 -16.38 12.30
CA VAL A 168 2.35 -17.47 12.50
C VAL A 168 2.02 -18.15 11.17
N MET A 169 1.77 -17.39 10.11
CA MET A 169 1.45 -17.96 8.80
C MET A 169 2.62 -18.71 8.16
N GLN A 170 3.84 -18.22 8.33
CA GLN A 170 5.05 -18.82 7.75
C GLN A 170 5.53 -20.05 8.53
N ASN A 171 5.53 -19.98 9.86
CA ASN A 171 6.14 -21.01 10.70
C ASN A 171 5.18 -22.12 11.09
N LYS A 172 3.86 -21.84 11.13
CA LYS A 172 2.87 -22.83 11.56
C LYS A 172 1.92 -23.22 10.46
N SER A 173 1.13 -22.37 9.94
CA SER A 173 0.28 -22.45 8.75
C SER A 173 -0.91 -21.47 8.85
N LEU A 174 -1.61 -21.25 7.76
CA LEU A 174 -2.91 -20.52 7.79
C LEU A 174 -3.96 -21.19 8.68
N ALA A 175 -3.88 -22.51 8.86
CA ALA A 175 -4.83 -23.25 9.70
C ALA A 175 -4.74 -22.85 11.18
N GLU A 176 -3.58 -22.39 11.65
CA GLU A 176 -3.41 -21.92 13.04
C GLU A 176 -4.26 -20.67 13.33
N LEU A 177 -4.45 -19.79 12.34
CA LEU A 177 -5.29 -18.61 12.48
C LEU A 177 -6.76 -18.98 12.75
N CYS A 178 -7.17 -20.18 12.35
CA CYS A 178 -8.58 -20.62 12.48
C CYS A 178 -8.92 -21.14 13.87
N GLU A 179 -7.93 -21.63 14.62
CA GLU A 179 -8.10 -22.26 15.94
C GLU A 179 -9.22 -23.33 15.99
N SER A 180 -9.54 -23.92 14.86
CA SER A 180 -10.65 -24.87 14.73
C SER A 180 -10.16 -26.18 14.14
N THR A 181 -10.66 -27.29 14.67
CA THR A 181 -10.45 -28.63 14.11
C THR A 181 -11.21 -28.90 12.81
N SER A 182 -12.19 -28.06 12.48
CA SER A 182 -12.85 -28.13 11.19
C SER A 182 -11.93 -27.52 10.12
N SER A 183 -11.58 -28.33 9.12
CA SER A 183 -10.71 -27.93 8.03
C SER A 183 -11.20 -26.65 7.36
N VAL A 184 -10.45 -25.59 7.48
CA VAL A 184 -10.66 -24.40 6.68
C VAL A 184 -10.00 -24.68 5.32
N SER A 185 -10.77 -25.29 4.45
CA SER A 185 -10.30 -25.81 3.17
C SER A 185 -10.07 -24.75 2.11
N CYS A 186 -10.42 -23.48 2.38
CA CYS A 186 -10.42 -22.41 1.38
C CYS A 186 -9.83 -21.13 1.95
N MET A 187 -8.49 -21.08 2.07
CA MET A 187 -7.76 -19.85 2.40
C MET A 187 -6.54 -19.70 1.52
N ALA A 188 -6.32 -18.49 1.02
CA ALA A 188 -5.10 -18.10 0.34
C ALA A 188 -4.32 -17.08 1.19
N VAL A 189 -3.00 -17.13 1.15
CA VAL A 189 -2.14 -16.21 1.91
C VAL A 189 -2.38 -14.77 1.46
N PRO A 190 -2.83 -13.88 2.35
CA PRO A 190 -2.95 -12.47 2.02
C PRO A 190 -1.57 -11.81 2.04
N ARG A 191 -1.43 -10.70 1.32
CA ARG A 191 -0.22 -9.91 1.35
C ARG A 191 -0.20 -9.00 2.57
N ARG A 192 1.01 -8.65 3.01
CA ARG A 192 1.22 -7.77 4.16
C ARG A 192 0.37 -6.50 4.13
N GLN A 193 0.31 -5.83 2.97
CA GLN A 193 -0.46 -4.59 2.80
C GLN A 193 -1.97 -4.80 2.97
N GLU A 194 -2.47 -5.95 2.55
CA GLU A 194 -3.88 -6.33 2.71
C GLU A 194 -4.22 -6.57 4.20
N ILE A 195 -3.29 -7.16 4.96
CA ILE A 195 -3.44 -7.33 6.40
C ILE A 195 -3.49 -5.96 7.09
N PHE A 196 -2.57 -5.04 6.76
CA PHE A 196 -2.59 -3.67 7.30
C PHE A 196 -3.90 -2.94 7.05
N ALA A 197 -4.51 -3.13 5.89
CA ALA A 197 -5.76 -2.47 5.52
C ALA A 197 -6.98 -2.97 6.31
N CYS A 198 -6.87 -4.07 7.03
CA CYS A 198 -7.94 -4.63 7.87
C CYS A 198 -7.98 -4.04 9.29
N PHE A 199 -6.97 -3.26 9.68
CA PHE A 199 -6.82 -2.65 11.00
C PHE A 199 -6.82 -1.13 10.90
#